data_7afd9e3302ace49e088a39f768d32cfd
#
_entry.id   7afd9e3302ace49e088a39f768d32cfd
#
_cell.length_a   1.000
_cell.length_b   1.000
_cell.length_c   1.000
_cell.angle_alpha   90.00
_cell.angle_beta   90.00
_cell.angle_gamma   90.00
#
_symmetry.space_group_name_H-M   'P 1'
#
loop_
_entity.id
_entity.type
_entity.pdbx_description
1 polymer ?
#
loop_
_entity_poly.entity_id
_entity_poly.type
_entity_poly.pdbx_seq_one_letter_code
_entity_poly.pdbx_strand_id
1 'polypeptide(L)'
;RRMQNKVNKAAVVTTISHYVADVIRQHIDLKGKEIRVIYNGVERIDMLEGTQPSFATGRPFFFTIGQIRRKKNFHLLVDVMRHFPEYDLYICGDAHFAYAEEVRNLIREKQVTNVFLTDVITQSEKIWLYRNCEAFLFPSEGEGFGLPVVEAMQFGKAVFAANRTSLPEVCNGKCSGLLAVINE
;
A
#
# COMPACT_ATOMS: atom_id res chain seq x y z
N ARG A 1 18.73 -18.27 -10.59
CA ARG A 1 19.15 -19.66 -10.21
C ARG A 1 18.47 -20.21 -8.95
N ARG A 2 18.44 -19.49 -7.82
CA ARG A 2 17.88 -20.04 -6.54
C ARG A 2 16.37 -20.34 -6.63
N MET A 3 15.58 -19.48 -7.26
CA MET A 3 14.13 -19.68 -7.42
C MET A 3 13.82 -20.81 -8.38
N GLN A 4 14.51 -20.89 -9.52
CA GLN A 4 14.38 -21.98 -10.49
C GLN A 4 14.61 -23.36 -9.84
N ASN A 5 15.65 -23.48 -8.99
CA ASN A 5 15.91 -24.73 -8.28
C ASN A 5 14.79 -25.14 -7.32
N LYS A 6 14.13 -24.16 -6.67
CA LYS A 6 12.96 -24.44 -5.83
C LYS A 6 11.77 -24.90 -6.66
N VAL A 7 11.48 -24.23 -7.77
CA VAL A 7 10.39 -24.60 -8.68
C VAL A 7 10.61 -25.99 -9.25
N ASN A 8 11.84 -26.33 -9.64
CA ASN A 8 12.16 -27.66 -10.18
C ASN A 8 11.82 -28.81 -9.21
N LYS A 9 11.97 -28.57 -7.89
CA LYS A 9 11.69 -29.56 -6.83
C LYS A 9 10.26 -29.52 -6.29
N ALA A 10 9.50 -28.48 -6.58
CA ALA A 10 8.14 -28.32 -6.07
C ALA A 10 7.17 -29.27 -6.77
N ALA A 11 6.25 -29.88 -6.03
CA ALA A 11 5.14 -30.64 -6.60
C ALA A 11 4.07 -29.71 -7.23
N VAL A 12 3.84 -28.55 -6.60
CA VAL A 12 2.87 -27.53 -7.03
C VAL A 12 3.51 -26.16 -6.88
N VAL A 13 3.20 -25.25 -7.78
CA VAL A 13 3.59 -23.83 -7.70
C VAL A 13 2.33 -23.02 -7.39
N THR A 14 2.37 -22.26 -6.30
CA THR A 14 1.27 -21.34 -5.95
C THR A 14 1.75 -19.91 -5.92
N THR A 15 0.84 -18.97 -6.15
CA THR A 15 1.09 -17.53 -6.07
C THR A 15 -0.15 -16.78 -5.59
N ILE A 16 0.02 -15.52 -5.22
CA ILE A 16 -0.97 -14.71 -4.53
C ILE A 16 -1.77 -13.78 -5.44
N SER A 17 -1.46 -13.72 -6.74
CA SER A 17 -2.20 -12.95 -7.74
C SER A 17 -1.92 -13.48 -9.14
N HIS A 18 -2.79 -13.18 -10.09
CA HIS A 18 -2.59 -13.47 -11.52
C HIS A 18 -1.40 -12.67 -12.07
N TYR A 19 -1.27 -11.40 -11.66
CA TYR A 19 -0.10 -10.60 -12.01
C TYR A 19 1.22 -11.32 -11.64
N VAL A 20 1.35 -11.81 -10.41
CA VAL A 20 2.57 -12.54 -10.00
C VAL A 20 2.71 -13.87 -10.75
N ALA A 21 1.61 -14.55 -11.07
CA ALA A 21 1.64 -15.76 -11.90
C ALA A 21 2.24 -15.47 -13.29
N ASP A 22 1.85 -14.36 -13.91
CA ASP A 22 2.35 -13.96 -15.22
C ASP A 22 3.84 -13.57 -15.17
N VAL A 23 4.26 -12.85 -14.14
CA VAL A 23 5.69 -12.56 -13.90
C VAL A 23 6.51 -13.84 -13.74
N ILE A 24 5.98 -14.82 -12.99
CA ILE A 24 6.65 -16.12 -12.83
C ILE A 24 6.75 -16.85 -14.18
N ARG A 25 5.69 -16.90 -14.99
CA ARG A 25 5.69 -17.53 -16.32
C ARG A 25 6.73 -16.92 -17.27
N GLN A 26 6.93 -15.60 -17.18
CA GLN A 26 7.90 -14.88 -18.02
C GLN A 26 9.36 -15.13 -17.63
N HIS A 27 9.65 -15.43 -16.35
CA HIS A 27 11.02 -15.46 -15.84
C HIS A 27 11.48 -16.82 -15.33
N ILE A 28 10.56 -17.79 -15.16
CA ILE A 28 10.84 -19.10 -14.57
C ILE A 28 10.37 -20.21 -15.48
N ASP A 29 11.24 -21.14 -15.80
CA ASP A 29 10.84 -22.37 -16.51
C ASP A 29 10.10 -23.30 -15.55
N LEU A 30 8.82 -23.44 -15.78
CA LEU A 30 7.91 -24.23 -14.93
C LEU A 30 8.01 -25.75 -15.18
N LYS A 31 8.72 -26.18 -16.22
CA LYS A 31 8.84 -27.62 -16.57
C LYS A 31 7.47 -28.28 -16.77
N GLY A 32 6.51 -27.57 -17.36
CA GLY A 32 5.16 -28.06 -17.57
C GLY A 32 4.23 -28.01 -16.32
N LYS A 33 4.71 -27.49 -15.20
CA LYS A 33 3.88 -27.35 -13.99
C LYS A 33 2.89 -26.20 -14.11
N GLU A 34 1.69 -26.42 -13.60
CA GLU A 34 0.67 -25.39 -13.47
C GLU A 34 0.97 -24.47 -12.28
N ILE A 35 0.67 -23.17 -12.43
CA ILE A 35 0.61 -22.23 -11.33
C ILE A 35 -0.83 -22.11 -10.86
N ARG A 36 -1.06 -22.33 -9.58
CA ARG A 36 -2.34 -22.05 -8.93
C ARG A 36 -2.29 -20.70 -8.23
N VAL A 37 -3.23 -19.83 -8.58
CA VAL A 37 -3.42 -18.56 -7.89
C VAL A 37 -4.30 -18.78 -6.67
N ILE A 38 -3.79 -18.43 -5.49
CA ILE A 38 -4.51 -18.48 -4.22
C ILE A 38 -4.34 -17.11 -3.58
N TYR A 39 -5.38 -16.29 -3.62
CA TYR A 39 -5.36 -14.95 -3.03
C TYR A 39 -5.09 -15.00 -1.54
N ASN A 40 -4.40 -13.98 -1.04
CA ASN A 40 -4.20 -13.84 0.40
C ASN A 40 -5.55 -13.65 1.10
N GLY A 41 -5.75 -14.39 2.19
CA GLY A 41 -6.79 -14.08 3.14
C GLY A 41 -6.49 -12.77 3.87
N VAL A 42 -7.53 -12.04 4.23
CA VAL A 42 -7.45 -10.81 5.02
C VAL A 42 -8.31 -10.98 6.26
N GLU A 43 -7.72 -10.68 7.42
CA GLU A 43 -8.45 -10.70 8.68
C GLU A 43 -9.56 -9.65 8.68
N ARG A 44 -10.71 -9.96 9.27
CA ARG A 44 -11.83 -9.04 9.46
C ARG A 44 -11.52 -8.05 10.58
N ILE A 45 -10.71 -7.03 10.27
CA ILE A 45 -10.31 -6.00 11.24
C ILE A 45 -11.33 -4.88 11.40
N ASP A 46 -12.28 -4.77 10.49
CA ASP A 46 -13.38 -3.81 10.53
C ASP A 46 -14.33 -3.99 11.73
N MET A 47 -14.34 -5.20 12.30
CA MET A 47 -15.14 -5.54 13.49
C MET A 47 -14.43 -5.21 14.81
N LEU A 48 -13.14 -4.88 14.79
CA LEU A 48 -12.33 -4.62 15.97
C LEU A 48 -12.39 -3.14 16.35
N GLU A 49 -12.24 -2.84 17.63
CA GLU A 49 -12.13 -1.46 18.10
C GLU A 49 -10.75 -0.87 17.78
N GLY A 50 -10.72 0.41 17.46
CA GLY A 50 -9.51 1.18 17.22
C GLY A 50 -9.29 2.25 18.27
N THR A 51 -8.02 2.58 18.51
CA THR A 51 -7.61 3.65 19.43
C THR A 51 -7.02 4.81 18.64
N GLN A 52 -7.50 6.02 18.89
CA GLN A 52 -6.97 7.21 18.24
C GLN A 52 -5.48 7.39 18.57
N PRO A 53 -4.62 7.52 17.54
CA PRO A 53 -3.21 7.81 17.76
C PRO A 53 -3.02 9.17 18.40
N SER A 54 -2.02 9.30 19.27
CA SER A 54 -1.68 10.57 19.94
C SER A 54 -1.24 11.68 18.97
N PHE A 55 -0.76 11.32 17.78
CA PHE A 55 -0.36 12.27 16.75
C PHE A 55 -1.53 12.78 15.89
N ALA A 56 -2.73 12.22 16.04
CA ALA A 56 -3.89 12.66 15.25
C ALA A 56 -4.38 14.05 15.71
N THR A 57 -4.41 15.00 14.78
CA THR A 57 -4.69 16.43 15.06
C THR A 57 -6.17 16.73 15.28
N GLY A 58 -7.06 15.81 14.93
CA GLY A 58 -8.51 16.03 14.94
C GLY A 58 -9.06 16.64 13.64
N ARG A 59 -8.19 16.98 12.68
CA ARG A 59 -8.61 17.43 11.34
C ARG A 59 -9.02 16.23 10.47
N PRO A 60 -9.85 16.43 9.42
CA PRO A 60 -10.08 15.38 8.42
C PRO A 60 -8.76 14.99 7.78
N PHE A 61 -8.59 13.71 7.42
CA PHE A 61 -7.30 13.23 6.95
C PHE A 61 -7.38 12.12 5.92
N PHE A 62 -6.35 12.03 5.09
CA PHE A 62 -6.03 10.91 4.26
C PHE A 62 -5.02 9.99 4.96
N PHE A 63 -5.03 8.72 4.60
CA PHE A 63 -4.20 7.72 5.25
C PHE A 63 -3.47 6.85 4.22
N THR A 64 -2.25 6.49 4.53
CA THR A 64 -1.47 5.46 3.84
C THR A 64 -0.57 4.72 4.81
N ILE A 65 -0.26 3.45 4.52
CA ILE A 65 0.56 2.61 5.39
C ILE A 65 1.46 1.67 4.58
N GLY A 66 2.66 1.44 5.09
CA GLY A 66 3.61 0.45 4.56
C GLY A 66 5.04 0.79 4.92
N GLN A 67 5.98 -0.13 4.66
CA GLN A 67 7.40 0.18 4.78
C GLN A 67 7.73 1.39 3.91
N ILE A 68 8.38 2.41 4.48
CA ILE A 68 8.64 3.67 3.78
C ILE A 68 9.87 3.48 2.87
N ARG A 69 9.61 2.90 1.71
CA ARG A 69 10.58 2.59 0.67
C ARG A 69 10.19 3.24 -0.65
N ARG A 70 11.19 3.49 -1.52
CA ARG A 70 11.00 4.20 -2.81
C ARG A 70 9.85 3.63 -3.65
N LYS A 71 9.72 2.31 -3.74
CA LYS A 71 8.64 1.65 -4.48
C LYS A 71 7.21 2.01 -4.00
N LYS A 72 7.07 2.60 -2.82
CA LYS A 72 5.77 3.04 -2.28
C LYS A 72 5.37 4.44 -2.75
N ASN A 73 6.28 5.19 -3.35
CA ASN A 73 6.04 6.51 -3.96
C ASN A 73 5.36 7.54 -3.06
N PHE A 74 5.60 7.49 -1.76
CA PHE A 74 4.97 8.44 -0.83
C PHE A 74 5.37 9.90 -1.08
N HIS A 75 6.50 10.15 -1.75
CA HIS A 75 6.91 11.48 -2.17
C HIS A 75 5.87 12.17 -3.07
N LEU A 76 5.15 11.41 -3.93
CA LEU A 76 4.10 11.96 -4.79
C LEU A 76 2.94 12.53 -3.97
N LEU A 77 2.65 11.94 -2.81
CA LEU A 77 1.57 12.42 -1.94
C LEU A 77 1.89 13.77 -1.31
N VAL A 78 3.17 14.11 -1.13
CA VAL A 78 3.59 15.41 -0.60
C VAL A 78 3.14 16.54 -1.54
N ASP A 79 3.27 16.35 -2.84
CA ASP A 79 2.80 17.33 -3.84
C ASP A 79 1.28 17.39 -3.90
N VAL A 80 0.62 16.26 -3.83
CA VAL A 80 -0.85 16.19 -3.80
C VAL A 80 -1.40 16.98 -2.62
N MET A 81 -0.81 16.85 -1.42
CA MET A 81 -1.31 17.51 -0.21
C MET A 81 -1.21 19.04 -0.21
N ARG A 82 -0.40 19.62 -1.09
CA ARG A 82 -0.38 21.09 -1.30
C ARG A 82 -1.70 21.63 -1.85
N HIS A 83 -2.50 20.78 -2.49
CA HIS A 83 -3.81 21.13 -3.03
C HIS A 83 -4.97 20.85 -2.07
N PHE A 84 -4.67 20.26 -0.89
CA PHE A 84 -5.65 19.89 0.13
C PHE A 84 -5.24 20.43 1.51
N PRO A 85 -5.10 21.76 1.68
CA PRO A 85 -4.57 22.35 2.93
C PRO A 85 -5.49 22.11 4.15
N GLU A 86 -6.76 21.80 3.92
CA GLU A 86 -7.75 21.51 4.96
C GLU A 86 -7.69 20.07 5.49
N TYR A 87 -7.00 19.16 4.78
CA TYR A 87 -6.80 17.77 5.18
C TYR A 87 -5.39 17.53 5.68
N ASP A 88 -5.23 16.59 6.59
CA ASP A 88 -3.94 16.04 6.95
C ASP A 88 -3.67 14.76 6.16
N LEU A 89 -2.41 14.37 6.04
CA LEU A 89 -1.99 13.07 5.52
C LEU A 89 -1.12 12.36 6.55
N TYR A 90 -1.53 11.18 6.97
CA TYR A 90 -0.72 10.30 7.80
C TYR A 90 -0.08 9.21 6.94
N ILE A 91 1.27 9.22 6.86
CA ILE A 91 2.09 8.19 6.23
C ILE A 91 2.70 7.35 7.34
N CYS A 92 2.14 6.17 7.58
CA CYS A 92 2.53 5.31 8.69
C CYS A 92 3.36 4.11 8.24
N GLY A 93 4.35 3.73 9.03
CA GLY A 93 5.11 2.50 8.85
C GLY A 93 6.59 2.65 9.11
N ASP A 94 7.33 1.55 8.94
CA ASP A 94 8.77 1.48 9.20
C ASP A 94 9.53 2.53 8.37
N ALA A 95 10.07 3.51 9.07
CA ALA A 95 10.76 4.69 8.54
C ALA A 95 12.29 4.61 8.63
N HIS A 96 12.86 3.43 8.91
CA HIS A 96 14.31 3.24 9.06
C HIS A 96 15.08 3.26 7.71
N PHE A 97 14.39 3.41 6.60
CA PHE A 97 14.99 3.43 5.28
C PHE A 97 15.42 4.84 4.85
N ALA A 98 16.52 4.94 4.08
CA ALA A 98 17.02 6.22 3.57
C ALA A 98 15.93 7.04 2.82
N TYR A 99 15.02 6.36 2.14
CA TYR A 99 13.90 7.00 1.46
C TYR A 99 12.94 7.75 2.40
N ALA A 100 12.81 7.33 3.67
CA ALA A 100 12.01 8.07 4.64
C ALA A 100 12.59 9.47 4.89
N GLU A 101 13.93 9.59 4.93
CA GLU A 101 14.59 10.88 5.07
C GLU A 101 14.44 11.75 3.81
N GLU A 102 14.44 11.15 2.63
CA GLU A 102 14.14 11.87 1.39
C GLU A 102 12.73 12.48 1.44
N VAL A 103 11.74 11.73 1.90
CA VAL A 103 10.36 12.23 2.05
C VAL A 103 10.28 13.35 3.11
N ARG A 104 10.98 13.21 4.25
CA ARG A 104 11.05 14.28 5.26
C ARG A 104 11.70 15.55 4.72
N ASN A 105 12.77 15.42 3.93
CA ASN A 105 13.44 16.55 3.28
C ASN A 105 12.47 17.23 2.32
N LEU A 106 11.77 16.47 1.49
CA LEU A 106 10.80 17.01 0.54
C LEU A 106 9.67 17.79 1.24
N ILE A 107 9.15 17.28 2.36
CA ILE A 107 8.14 17.95 3.19
C ILE A 107 8.69 19.32 3.67
N ARG A 108 9.94 19.34 4.15
CA ARG A 108 10.60 20.58 4.63
C ARG A 108 10.86 21.58 3.49
N GLU A 109 11.43 21.11 2.38
CA GLU A 109 11.77 21.93 1.22
C GLU A 109 10.52 22.58 0.60
N LYS A 110 9.43 21.83 0.52
CA LYS A 110 8.16 22.32 -0.03
C LYS A 110 7.29 23.05 1.00
N GLN A 111 7.75 23.15 2.24
CA GLN A 111 7.05 23.80 3.36
C GLN A 111 5.61 23.26 3.55
N VAL A 112 5.43 21.95 3.34
CA VAL A 112 4.13 21.30 3.50
C VAL A 112 3.92 20.97 4.98
N THR A 113 2.88 21.53 5.60
CA THR A 113 2.65 21.44 7.05
C THR A 113 1.60 20.40 7.45
N ASN A 114 0.91 19.82 6.47
CA ASN A 114 -0.20 18.88 6.66
C ASN A 114 0.15 17.45 6.24
N VAL A 115 1.44 17.10 6.17
CA VAL A 115 1.91 15.73 5.93
C VAL A 115 2.74 15.27 7.12
N PHE A 116 2.31 14.17 7.74
CA PHE A 116 2.91 13.57 8.93
C PHE A 116 3.45 12.18 8.59
N LEU A 117 4.78 12.06 8.61
CA LEU A 117 5.45 10.80 8.47
C LEU A 117 5.67 10.22 9.86
N THR A 118 4.85 9.25 10.23
CA THR A 118 4.96 8.54 11.51
C THR A 118 5.82 7.29 11.36
N ASP A 119 6.20 6.69 12.48
CA ASP A 119 6.84 5.38 12.50
C ASP A 119 5.79 4.25 12.55
N VAL A 120 6.20 3.06 12.95
CA VAL A 120 5.32 1.90 13.14
C VAL A 120 4.24 2.25 14.16
N ILE A 121 3.01 1.93 13.81
CA ILE A 121 1.82 2.11 14.65
C ILE A 121 1.30 0.77 15.15
N THR A 122 0.54 0.77 16.22
CA THR A 122 -0.13 -0.41 16.74
C THR A 122 -1.28 -0.86 15.83
N GLN A 123 -1.71 -2.12 15.98
CA GLN A 123 -2.87 -2.64 15.25
C GLN A 123 -4.14 -1.84 15.57
N SER A 124 -4.33 -1.43 16.82
CA SER A 124 -5.49 -0.65 17.25
C SER A 124 -5.50 0.75 16.65
N GLU A 125 -4.35 1.43 16.57
CA GLU A 125 -4.20 2.72 15.88
C GLU A 125 -4.43 2.59 14.37
N LYS A 126 -3.93 1.52 13.74
CA LYS A 126 -4.18 1.24 12.32
C LYS A 126 -5.68 1.09 12.03
N ILE A 127 -6.40 0.37 12.89
CA ILE A 127 -7.85 0.20 12.76
C ILE A 127 -8.56 1.55 12.88
N TRP A 128 -8.17 2.39 13.85
CA TRP A 128 -8.76 3.71 14.01
C TRP A 128 -8.51 4.58 12.78
N LEU A 129 -7.30 4.58 12.22
CA LEU A 129 -6.94 5.35 11.04
C LEU A 129 -7.75 4.90 9.80
N TYR A 130 -7.87 3.60 9.55
CA TYR A 130 -8.72 3.10 8.48
C TYR A 130 -10.20 3.51 8.66
N ARG A 131 -10.71 3.45 9.90
CA ARG A 131 -12.11 3.75 10.18
C ARG A 131 -12.44 5.23 10.01
N ASN A 132 -11.51 6.13 10.30
CA ASN A 132 -11.76 7.56 10.39
C ASN A 132 -11.16 8.37 9.23
N CYS A 133 -10.32 7.80 8.35
CA CYS A 133 -9.83 8.54 7.19
C CYS A 133 -10.94 8.85 6.20
N GLU A 134 -10.80 9.94 5.45
CA GLU A 134 -11.66 10.29 4.32
C GLU A 134 -11.35 9.42 3.10
N ALA A 135 -10.07 9.17 2.86
CA ALA A 135 -9.63 8.28 1.82
C ALA A 135 -8.31 7.57 2.18
N PHE A 136 -8.14 6.38 1.63
CA PHE A 136 -6.88 5.63 1.67
C PHE A 136 -6.13 5.80 0.35
N LEU A 137 -4.88 6.28 0.42
CA LEU A 137 -4.04 6.57 -0.74
C LEU A 137 -2.90 5.55 -0.84
N PHE A 138 -2.76 4.87 -1.98
CA PHE A 138 -1.76 3.81 -2.13
C PHE A 138 -1.03 3.88 -3.48
N PRO A 139 -0.04 4.79 -3.64
CA PRO A 139 0.67 5.04 -4.90
C PRO A 139 1.79 4.04 -5.20
N SER A 140 1.75 2.84 -4.63
CA SER A 140 2.82 1.84 -4.73
C SER A 140 3.02 1.34 -6.17
N GLU A 141 4.27 1.31 -6.65
CA GLU A 141 4.64 0.78 -7.96
C GLU A 141 4.75 -0.75 -8.01
N GLY A 142 4.93 -1.39 -6.86
CA GLY A 142 5.28 -2.81 -6.83
C GLY A 142 4.67 -3.57 -5.68
N GLU A 143 3.54 -4.24 -5.95
CA GLU A 143 2.87 -5.10 -4.99
C GLU A 143 2.66 -6.51 -5.56
N GLY A 144 2.82 -7.50 -4.70
CA GLY A 144 2.44 -8.87 -5.04
C GLY A 144 0.94 -9.10 -4.86
N PHE A 145 0.30 -8.36 -3.93
CA PHE A 145 -1.14 -8.41 -3.65
C PHE A 145 -1.69 -7.03 -3.29
N GLY A 146 -1.24 -6.42 -2.19
CA GLY A 146 -1.74 -5.11 -1.75
C GLY A 146 -2.71 -5.23 -0.58
N LEU A 147 -2.34 -5.99 0.47
CA LEU A 147 -3.16 -6.16 1.67
C LEU A 147 -3.72 -4.85 2.25
N PRO A 148 -2.96 -3.74 2.34
CA PRO A 148 -3.49 -2.48 2.87
C PRO A 148 -4.68 -1.92 2.08
N VAL A 149 -4.73 -2.17 0.76
CA VAL A 149 -5.87 -1.79 -0.08
C VAL A 149 -7.12 -2.57 0.32
N VAL A 150 -6.99 -3.89 0.51
CA VAL A 150 -8.12 -4.73 0.91
C VAL A 150 -8.55 -4.41 2.34
N GLU A 151 -7.61 -4.12 3.24
CA GLU A 151 -7.91 -3.65 4.60
C GLU A 151 -8.75 -2.36 4.56
N ALA A 152 -8.35 -1.35 3.79
CA ALA A 152 -9.11 -0.10 3.65
C ALA A 152 -10.53 -0.33 3.08
N MET A 153 -10.66 -1.23 2.10
CA MET A 153 -11.95 -1.60 1.51
C MET A 153 -12.92 -2.23 2.52
N GLN A 154 -12.43 -2.97 3.53
CA GLN A 154 -13.27 -3.52 4.61
C GLN A 154 -13.99 -2.43 5.39
N PHE A 155 -13.37 -1.26 5.56
CA PHE A 155 -13.96 -0.10 6.25
C PHE A 155 -14.87 0.75 5.35
N GLY A 156 -15.11 0.33 4.11
CA GLY A 156 -15.94 1.08 3.15
C GLY A 156 -15.34 2.42 2.74
N LYS A 157 -14.04 2.61 2.89
CA LYS A 157 -13.37 3.87 2.58
C LYS A 157 -13.15 4.05 1.08
N ALA A 158 -13.12 5.31 0.66
CA ALA A 158 -12.62 5.67 -0.66
C ALA A 158 -11.15 5.22 -0.78
N VAL A 159 -10.83 4.43 -1.79
CA VAL A 159 -9.48 3.92 -2.03
C VAL A 159 -8.97 4.41 -3.37
N PHE A 160 -7.82 5.07 -3.36
CA PHE A 160 -7.09 5.47 -4.54
C PHE A 160 -5.76 4.72 -4.57
N ALA A 161 -5.64 3.76 -5.49
CA ALA A 161 -4.47 2.91 -5.63
C ALA A 161 -3.76 3.16 -6.97
N ALA A 162 -2.46 2.87 -7.05
CA ALA A 162 -1.74 2.93 -8.32
C ALA A 162 -2.29 1.90 -9.32
N ASN A 163 -2.40 2.28 -10.58
CA ASN A 163 -2.76 1.37 -11.67
C ASN A 163 -1.53 0.53 -12.09
N ARG A 164 -0.98 -0.24 -11.16
CA ARG A 164 0.26 -1.00 -11.32
C ARG A 164 0.17 -2.37 -10.67
N THR A 165 0.88 -3.33 -11.27
CA THR A 165 1.10 -4.68 -10.75
C THR A 165 -0.21 -5.41 -10.41
N SER A 166 -0.35 -5.93 -9.20
CA SER A 166 -1.56 -6.64 -8.75
C SER A 166 -2.71 -5.73 -8.29
N LEU A 167 -2.48 -4.41 -8.15
CA LEU A 167 -3.47 -3.51 -7.55
C LEU A 167 -4.77 -3.42 -8.35
N PRO A 168 -4.77 -3.30 -9.71
CA PRO A 168 -6.01 -3.33 -10.49
C PRO A 168 -6.81 -4.62 -10.31
N GLU A 169 -6.11 -5.76 -10.24
CA GLU A 169 -6.71 -7.08 -10.01
C GLU A 169 -7.36 -7.14 -8.62
N VAL A 170 -6.65 -6.70 -7.57
CA VAL A 170 -7.13 -6.72 -6.19
C VAL A 170 -8.30 -5.75 -5.99
N CYS A 171 -8.25 -4.59 -6.60
CA CYS A 171 -9.35 -3.63 -6.62
C CYS A 171 -10.61 -4.16 -7.31
N ASN A 172 -10.45 -4.97 -8.36
CA ASN A 172 -11.55 -5.55 -9.13
C ASN A 172 -12.68 -4.55 -9.44
N GLY A 173 -12.31 -3.34 -9.85
CA GLY A 173 -13.24 -2.24 -10.15
C GLY A 173 -13.93 -1.61 -8.92
N LYS A 174 -13.57 -2.01 -7.70
CA LYS A 174 -14.19 -1.51 -6.46
C LYS A 174 -13.39 -0.41 -5.76
N CYS A 175 -12.17 -0.08 -6.23
CA CYS A 175 -11.47 1.10 -5.76
C CYS A 175 -12.12 2.36 -6.32
N SER A 176 -12.12 3.45 -5.54
CA SER A 176 -12.72 4.74 -5.92
C SER A 176 -11.99 5.39 -7.09
N GLY A 177 -10.72 5.06 -7.29
CA GLY A 177 -9.92 5.50 -8.43
C GLY A 177 -8.60 4.74 -8.53
N LEU A 178 -8.06 4.68 -9.76
CA LEU A 178 -6.72 4.17 -10.02
C LEU A 178 -5.82 5.36 -10.36
N LEU A 179 -4.79 5.57 -9.55
CA LEU A 179 -3.82 6.63 -9.75
C LEU A 179 -2.87 6.26 -10.89
N ALA A 180 -2.78 7.10 -11.91
CA ALA A 180 -1.70 7.01 -12.87
C ALA A 180 -0.41 7.48 -12.17
N VAL A 181 0.50 6.56 -11.88
CA VAL A 181 1.85 6.93 -11.42
C VAL A 181 2.64 7.31 -12.66
N ILE A 182 2.86 8.61 -12.85
CA ILE A 182 3.70 9.13 -13.90
C ILE A 182 5.13 9.10 -13.36
N ASN A 183 5.97 8.23 -13.93
CA ASN A 183 7.41 8.28 -13.69
C ASN A 183 7.97 9.39 -14.57
N GLU A 184 8.49 10.46 -13.96
CA GLU A 184 9.39 11.42 -14.60
C GLU A 184 10.80 10.84 -14.72
#